data_b27310c9f3195d7251c5d2801260c4e3
#
_entry.id   b27310c9f3195d7251c5d2801260c4e3
#
_cell.length_a   1.000
_cell.length_b   1.000
_cell.length_c   1.000
_cell.angle_alpha   90.00
_cell.angle_beta   90.00
_cell.angle_gamma   90.00
#
_symmetry.space_group_name_H-M   'P 1'
#
loop_
_entity.id
_entity.type
_entity.pdbx_description
1 polymer ?
#
loop_
_entity_poly.entity_id
_entity_poly.type
_entity_poly.pdbx_seq_one_letter_code
_entity_poly.pdbx_strand_id
1 'polypeptide(L)'
;MMEMFVMDDCRMAANDVVINNQVLRLVINLDRSPKRLELISKQLADQSLSFERFPAVDGHKLTKEELSRLEAPYNAPEKFVFRKALWPNEIACFLSHAACWEKLVKSDCEWGLIMEDDIVLSLRFKLFAMSSEWIPEGVRVIQLHGSHQSFAVGESYPVRDTELLRILRKLFKSPL
;
A
#
# COMPACT_ATOMS: atom_id res chain seq x y z
N MET A 1 5.16 -5.83 -0.52
CA MET A 1 4.55 -4.92 0.48
C MET A 1 3.15 -4.54 0.01
N MET A 2 2.23 -4.30 0.90
CA MET A 2 0.86 -3.88 0.58
C MET A 2 0.47 -2.75 1.52
N GLU A 3 0.08 -1.62 0.96
CA GLU A 3 -0.22 -0.40 1.71
C GLU A 3 -1.49 0.25 1.18
N MET A 4 -2.20 0.95 2.05
CA MET A 4 -3.40 1.70 1.72
C MET A 4 -3.24 3.15 2.20
N PHE A 5 -3.47 4.10 1.31
CA PHE A 5 -3.24 5.53 1.53
C PHE A 5 -4.49 6.36 1.27
N VAL A 6 -4.62 7.46 2.03
CA VAL A 6 -5.59 8.54 1.81
C VAL A 6 -4.87 9.87 1.62
N MET A 7 -5.47 10.77 0.87
CA MET A 7 -4.97 12.14 0.69
C MET A 7 -5.91 13.14 1.37
N ASP A 8 -5.34 14.05 2.17
CA ASP A 8 -6.10 15.02 2.99
C ASP A 8 -6.65 16.24 2.25
N ASP A 9 -6.11 16.59 1.08
CA ASP A 9 -6.38 17.86 0.42
C ASP A 9 -7.51 17.87 -0.61
N CYS A 10 -8.27 16.78 -0.75
CA CYS A 10 -9.46 16.75 -1.62
C CYS A 10 -10.74 17.21 -0.91
N ARG A 11 -10.67 18.25 -0.05
CA ARG A 11 -11.87 18.97 0.40
C ARG A 11 -12.23 20.04 -0.62
N MET A 12 -12.84 19.64 -1.71
CA MET A 12 -13.62 20.55 -2.54
C MET A 12 -14.95 20.82 -1.86
N ALA A 13 -15.42 22.07 -2.00
CA ALA A 13 -16.59 22.64 -1.35
C ALA A 13 -17.82 21.72 -1.37
N ALA A 14 -18.56 21.73 -0.25
CA ALA A 14 -19.83 21.07 -0.07
C ALA A 14 -20.84 21.46 -1.16
N ASN A 15 -21.01 20.61 -2.16
CA ASN A 15 -22.21 20.49 -2.98
C ASN A 15 -22.20 19.06 -3.55
N ASP A 16 -23.09 18.22 -3.03
CA ASP A 16 -23.51 16.91 -3.57
C ASP A 16 -22.39 16.02 -4.16
N VAL A 17 -21.32 15.78 -3.41
CA VAL A 17 -20.33 14.81 -3.78
C VAL A 17 -20.91 13.44 -3.48
N VAL A 18 -21.32 12.73 -4.52
CA VAL A 18 -21.39 11.27 -4.48
C VAL A 18 -20.01 10.80 -4.03
N ILE A 19 -19.87 10.44 -2.76
CA ILE A 19 -18.65 9.85 -2.21
C ILE A 19 -18.44 8.56 -2.97
N ASN A 20 -17.56 8.64 -3.97
CA ASN A 20 -17.19 7.49 -4.76
C ASN A 20 -16.24 6.65 -3.90
N ASN A 21 -16.77 5.74 -3.09
CA ASN A 21 -16.01 4.83 -2.22
C ASN A 21 -15.11 3.88 -3.03
N GLN A 22 -14.69 4.29 -4.20
CA GLN A 22 -13.82 3.51 -5.06
C GLN A 22 -12.39 3.55 -4.53
N VAL A 23 -11.86 2.36 -4.29
CA VAL A 23 -10.46 2.15 -3.95
C VAL A 23 -9.66 1.97 -5.24
N LEU A 24 -8.68 2.83 -5.50
CA LEU A 24 -7.70 2.65 -6.58
C LEU A 24 -6.79 1.47 -6.24
N ARG A 25 -6.87 0.37 -7.01
CA ARG A 25 -6.05 -0.83 -6.78
C ARG A 25 -4.92 -0.90 -7.80
N LEU A 26 -3.68 -0.82 -7.29
CA LEU A 26 -2.46 -0.85 -8.08
C LEU A 26 -1.62 -2.07 -7.72
N VAL A 27 -1.08 -2.74 -8.72
CA VAL A 27 -0.08 -3.80 -8.54
C VAL A 27 1.23 -3.35 -9.18
N ILE A 28 2.24 -3.12 -8.34
CA ILE A 28 3.59 -2.78 -8.77
C ILE A 28 4.27 -4.05 -9.30
N ASN A 29 4.71 -4.02 -10.56
CA ASN A 29 5.34 -5.17 -11.19
C ASN A 29 6.43 -4.72 -12.17
N LEU A 30 7.60 -5.37 -12.10
CA LEU A 30 8.70 -5.20 -13.04
C LEU A 30 8.37 -5.81 -14.40
N ASP A 31 8.70 -5.12 -15.49
CA ASP A 31 8.48 -5.61 -16.86
C ASP A 31 9.12 -6.99 -17.12
N ARG A 32 10.26 -7.26 -16.48
CA ARG A 32 10.97 -8.54 -16.57
C ARG A 32 10.36 -9.68 -15.72
N SER A 33 9.28 -9.42 -14.99
CA SER A 33 8.65 -10.38 -14.08
C SER A 33 7.19 -10.73 -14.47
N PRO A 34 6.89 -11.14 -15.73
CA PRO A 34 5.53 -11.41 -16.19
C PRO A 34 4.86 -12.56 -15.43
N LYS A 35 5.64 -13.57 -14.99
CA LYS A 35 5.10 -14.70 -14.21
C LYS A 35 4.56 -14.29 -12.84
N ARG A 36 5.18 -13.29 -12.17
CA ARG A 36 4.67 -12.75 -10.90
C ARG A 36 3.36 -12.01 -11.14
N LEU A 37 3.28 -11.22 -12.20
CA LEU A 37 2.05 -10.54 -12.59
C LEU A 37 0.91 -11.54 -12.83
N GLU A 38 1.18 -12.63 -13.53
CA GLU A 38 0.21 -13.71 -13.77
C GLU A 38 -0.32 -14.31 -12.46
N LEU A 39 0.58 -14.61 -11.51
CA LEU A 39 0.22 -15.20 -10.22
C LEU A 39 -0.67 -14.28 -9.38
N ILE A 40 -0.31 -13.00 -9.25
CA ILE A 40 -1.12 -12.05 -8.49
C ILE A 40 -2.44 -11.73 -9.22
N SER A 41 -2.43 -11.66 -10.55
CA SER A 41 -3.64 -11.47 -11.35
C SER A 41 -4.66 -12.58 -11.13
N LYS A 42 -4.19 -13.83 -11.06
CA LYS A 42 -5.06 -14.96 -10.75
C LYS A 42 -5.68 -14.84 -9.35
N GLN A 43 -4.87 -14.54 -8.32
CA GLN A 43 -5.37 -14.38 -6.96
C GLN A 43 -6.44 -13.28 -6.85
N LEU A 44 -6.26 -12.16 -7.56
CA LEU A 44 -7.22 -11.07 -7.59
C LEU A 44 -8.48 -11.44 -8.38
N ALA A 45 -8.34 -12.11 -9.52
CA ALA A 45 -9.46 -12.60 -10.33
C ALA A 45 -10.32 -13.62 -9.57
N ASP A 46 -9.70 -14.54 -8.82
CA ASP A 46 -10.39 -15.53 -7.98
C ASP A 46 -11.29 -14.84 -6.92
N GLN A 47 -10.98 -13.61 -6.56
CA GLN A 47 -11.77 -12.77 -5.64
C GLN A 47 -12.64 -11.72 -6.36
N SER A 48 -12.69 -11.74 -7.69
CA SER A 48 -13.43 -10.77 -8.53
C SER A 48 -12.97 -9.32 -8.29
N LEU A 49 -11.68 -9.11 -8.06
CA LEU A 49 -11.07 -7.80 -7.88
C LEU A 49 -10.35 -7.38 -9.15
N SER A 50 -10.76 -6.24 -9.70
CA SER A 50 -10.01 -5.56 -10.76
C SER A 50 -8.86 -4.75 -10.16
N PHE A 51 -7.78 -4.59 -10.91
CA PHE A 51 -6.63 -3.78 -10.54
C PHE A 51 -6.01 -3.17 -11.80
N GLU A 52 -5.16 -2.18 -11.59
CA GLU A 52 -4.30 -1.64 -12.63
C GLU A 52 -2.85 -2.07 -12.36
N ARG A 53 -2.17 -2.58 -13.38
CA ARG A 53 -0.73 -2.82 -13.30
C ARG A 53 0.01 -1.50 -13.31
N PHE A 54 0.91 -1.31 -12.34
CA PHE A 54 1.81 -0.18 -12.28
C PHE A 54 3.25 -0.63 -12.60
N PRO A 55 3.91 -0.09 -13.64
CA PRO A 55 5.27 -0.49 -14.00
C PRO A 55 6.25 -0.05 -12.91
N ALA A 56 6.95 -1.01 -12.32
CA ALA A 56 7.94 -0.75 -11.27
C ALA A 56 9.19 -0.08 -11.85
N VAL A 57 9.81 0.78 -11.07
CA VAL A 57 11.15 1.27 -11.32
C VAL A 57 12.13 0.10 -11.18
N ASP A 58 12.98 -0.14 -12.18
CA ASP A 58 13.99 -1.20 -12.13
C ASP A 58 15.31 -0.66 -11.58
N GLY A 59 15.67 -1.07 -10.35
CA GLY A 59 16.92 -0.66 -9.69
C GLY A 59 18.18 -0.98 -10.51
N HIS A 60 18.13 -1.99 -11.40
CA HIS A 60 19.25 -2.31 -12.29
C HIS A 60 19.42 -1.29 -13.44
N LYS A 61 18.40 -0.48 -13.70
CA LYS A 61 18.44 0.56 -14.74
C LYS A 61 18.80 1.94 -14.19
N LEU A 62 18.83 2.12 -12.86
CA LEU A 62 19.19 3.39 -12.24
C LEU A 62 20.68 3.67 -12.45
N THR A 63 20.98 4.87 -12.92
CA THR A 63 22.34 5.35 -13.12
C THR A 63 22.99 5.74 -11.78
N LYS A 64 24.31 5.82 -11.75
CA LYS A 64 25.04 6.28 -10.55
C LYS A 64 24.67 7.72 -10.17
N GLU A 65 24.41 8.55 -11.15
CA GLU A 65 24.02 9.95 -10.98
C GLU A 65 22.63 10.05 -10.33
N GLU A 66 21.67 9.23 -10.77
CA GLU A 66 20.34 9.15 -10.18
C GLU A 66 20.40 8.65 -8.73
N LEU A 67 21.16 7.59 -8.48
CA LEU A 67 21.36 7.07 -7.13
C LEU A 67 21.98 8.13 -6.20
N SER A 68 23.03 8.82 -6.62
CA SER A 68 23.68 9.87 -5.83
C SER A 68 22.73 11.02 -5.48
N ARG A 69 21.83 11.41 -6.37
CA ARG A 69 20.82 12.45 -6.10
C ARG A 69 19.81 12.02 -5.05
N LEU A 70 19.44 10.75 -5.05
CA LEU A 70 18.42 10.20 -4.14
C LEU A 70 18.99 9.87 -2.76
N GLU A 71 20.29 9.57 -2.67
CA GLU A 71 21.00 9.32 -1.41
C GLU A 71 21.36 10.61 -0.65
N ALA A 72 21.58 11.70 -1.36
CA ALA A 72 22.09 12.96 -0.80
C ALA A 72 21.25 13.56 0.36
N PRO A 73 19.91 13.45 0.40
CA PRO A 73 19.11 13.99 1.49
C PRO A 73 19.01 13.08 2.72
N TYR A 74 19.56 11.87 2.69
CA TYR A 74 19.39 10.91 3.79
C TYR A 74 20.39 11.13 4.91
N ASN A 75 20.15 12.17 5.71
CA ASN A 75 20.90 12.50 6.92
C ASN A 75 20.27 11.88 8.18
N ALA A 76 20.06 10.56 8.22
CA ALA A 76 19.59 9.93 9.45
C ALA A 76 20.68 10.00 10.54
N PRO A 77 20.31 10.20 11.82
CA PRO A 77 21.25 10.17 12.93
C PRO A 77 22.02 8.84 12.95
N GLU A 78 23.35 8.88 13.03
CA GLU A 78 24.24 7.70 12.91
C GLU A 78 23.84 6.50 13.78
N LYS A 79 23.25 6.75 14.95
CA LYS A 79 22.79 5.70 15.87
C LYS A 79 21.56 4.88 15.40
N PHE A 80 20.90 5.30 14.33
CA PHE A 80 19.75 4.59 13.77
C PHE A 80 20.00 3.99 12.39
N VAL A 81 21.22 4.13 11.86
CA VAL A 81 21.56 3.68 10.51
C VAL A 81 22.46 2.45 10.59
N PHE A 82 21.92 1.30 10.25
CA PHE A 82 22.71 0.07 10.11
C PHE A 82 23.56 0.04 8.84
N ARG A 83 23.23 0.88 7.85
CA ARG A 83 23.94 1.04 6.57
C ARG A 83 24.02 2.50 6.20
N LYS A 84 25.17 2.89 5.61
CA LYS A 84 25.40 4.29 5.17
C LYS A 84 24.74 4.64 3.85
N ALA A 85 24.36 3.64 3.04
CA ALA A 85 23.74 3.83 1.74
C ALA A 85 22.60 2.82 1.52
N LEU A 86 21.57 3.24 0.80
CA LEU A 86 20.49 2.38 0.35
C LEU A 86 20.94 1.61 -0.90
N TRP A 87 20.46 0.39 -1.06
CA TRP A 87 20.71 -0.37 -2.26
C TRP A 87 19.83 0.14 -3.42
N PRO A 88 20.30 0.03 -4.68
CA PRO A 88 19.51 0.49 -5.84
C PRO A 88 18.09 -0.06 -5.88
N ASN A 89 17.90 -1.33 -5.47
CA ASN A 89 16.57 -1.94 -5.44
C ASN A 89 15.66 -1.35 -4.34
N GLU A 90 16.22 -0.90 -3.21
CA GLU A 90 15.45 -0.24 -2.15
C GLU A 90 14.98 1.15 -2.59
N ILE A 91 15.87 1.88 -3.27
CA ILE A 91 15.54 3.17 -3.87
C ILE A 91 14.47 2.99 -4.95
N ALA A 92 14.62 1.99 -5.82
CA ALA A 92 13.66 1.70 -6.88
C ALA A 92 12.27 1.29 -6.32
N CYS A 93 12.24 0.50 -5.25
CA CYS A 93 11.02 0.15 -4.53
C CYS A 93 10.32 1.43 -4.01
N PHE A 94 11.06 2.28 -3.29
CA PHE A 94 10.51 3.56 -2.81
C PHE A 94 9.97 4.43 -3.94
N LEU A 95 10.71 4.59 -5.03
CA LEU A 95 10.29 5.38 -6.18
C LEU A 95 9.03 4.83 -6.84
N SER A 96 8.90 3.49 -6.89
CA SER A 96 7.69 2.85 -7.42
C SER A 96 6.47 3.16 -6.56
N HIS A 97 6.61 3.07 -5.22
CA HIS A 97 5.55 3.43 -4.29
C HIS A 97 5.21 4.93 -4.36
N ALA A 98 6.22 5.79 -4.38
CA ALA A 98 6.03 7.24 -4.52
C ALA A 98 5.26 7.61 -5.79
N ALA A 99 5.57 6.95 -6.91
CA ALA A 99 4.84 7.16 -8.16
C ALA A 99 3.38 6.64 -8.11
N CYS A 100 3.11 5.57 -7.34
CA CYS A 100 1.75 5.12 -7.06
C CYS A 100 0.99 6.15 -6.22
N TRP A 101 1.62 6.76 -5.22
CA TRP A 101 1.01 7.83 -4.42
C TRP A 101 0.71 9.06 -5.28
N GLU A 102 1.63 9.44 -6.16
CA GLU A 102 1.39 10.54 -7.10
C GLU A 102 0.20 10.24 -8.03
N LYS A 103 0.04 9.00 -8.46
CA LYS A 103 -1.13 8.58 -9.25
C LYS A 103 -2.41 8.66 -8.45
N LEU A 104 -2.41 8.24 -7.19
CA LEU A 104 -3.57 8.38 -6.31
C LEU A 104 -3.98 9.84 -6.14
N VAL A 105 -3.02 10.75 -5.88
CA VAL A 105 -3.25 12.20 -5.79
C VAL A 105 -3.96 12.76 -7.00
N LYS A 106 -3.63 12.24 -8.20
CA LYS A 106 -4.20 12.69 -9.48
C LYS A 106 -5.51 11.98 -9.84
N SER A 107 -5.97 11.03 -9.03
CA SER A 107 -7.21 10.29 -9.24
C SER A 107 -8.36 10.89 -8.44
N ASP A 108 -9.59 10.50 -8.78
CA ASP A 108 -10.79 10.85 -8.02
C ASP A 108 -11.07 9.86 -6.87
N CYS A 109 -10.14 8.94 -6.58
CA CYS A 109 -10.28 7.95 -5.53
C CYS A 109 -9.76 8.51 -4.21
N GLU A 110 -10.54 8.35 -3.14
CA GLU A 110 -10.12 8.76 -1.80
C GLU A 110 -9.00 7.86 -1.27
N TRP A 111 -9.04 6.56 -1.58
CA TRP A 111 -8.09 5.58 -1.09
C TRP A 111 -7.37 4.85 -2.22
N GLY A 112 -6.09 4.57 -2.00
CA GLY A 112 -5.28 3.71 -2.86
C GLY A 112 -4.81 2.46 -2.13
N LEU A 113 -5.03 1.29 -2.74
CA LEU A 113 -4.48 0.01 -2.32
C LEU A 113 -3.31 -0.34 -3.24
N ILE A 114 -2.10 -0.27 -2.70
CA ILE A 114 -0.86 -0.52 -3.43
C ILE A 114 -0.32 -1.89 -3.02
N MET A 115 -0.06 -2.74 -3.99
CA MET A 115 0.38 -4.13 -3.81
C MET A 115 1.64 -4.39 -4.61
N GLU A 116 2.58 -5.15 -4.06
CA GLU A 116 3.68 -5.75 -4.83
C GLU A 116 3.26 -7.08 -5.45
N ASP A 117 3.94 -7.50 -6.52
CA ASP A 117 3.60 -8.68 -7.32
C ASP A 117 3.98 -10.04 -6.69
N ASP A 118 4.64 -10.01 -5.52
CA ASP A 118 5.12 -11.21 -4.81
C ASP A 118 4.37 -11.50 -3.50
N ILE A 119 3.21 -10.90 -3.32
CA ILE A 119 2.35 -11.14 -2.16
C ILE A 119 1.44 -12.34 -2.37
N VAL A 120 1.02 -12.94 -1.25
CA VAL A 120 -0.02 -13.96 -1.20
C VAL A 120 -1.24 -13.37 -0.51
N LEU A 121 -2.36 -13.36 -1.21
CA LEU A 121 -3.61 -12.79 -0.71
C LEU A 121 -4.37 -13.83 0.11
N SER A 122 -4.88 -13.42 1.27
CA SER A 122 -5.80 -14.25 2.03
C SER A 122 -7.12 -14.44 1.27
N LEU A 123 -7.85 -15.53 1.53
CA LEU A 123 -9.16 -15.80 0.92
C LEU A 123 -10.21 -14.71 1.19
N ARG A 124 -9.97 -13.85 2.19
CA ARG A 124 -10.87 -12.77 2.59
C ARG A 124 -10.33 -11.39 2.26
N PHE A 125 -9.27 -11.32 1.47
CA PHE A 125 -8.65 -10.05 1.09
C PHE A 125 -9.65 -9.08 0.45
N LYS A 126 -10.61 -9.60 -0.32
CA LYS A 126 -11.68 -8.83 -0.92
C LYS A 126 -12.40 -7.90 0.06
N LEU A 127 -12.59 -8.30 1.31
CA LEU A 127 -13.28 -7.50 2.33
C LEU A 127 -12.57 -6.18 2.63
N PHE A 128 -11.23 -6.16 2.50
CA PHE A 128 -10.42 -4.95 2.69
C PHE A 128 -10.31 -4.13 1.41
N ALA A 129 -10.32 -4.81 0.25
CA ALA A 129 -9.99 -4.20 -1.02
C ALA A 129 -11.18 -3.52 -1.72
N MET A 130 -12.42 -3.80 -1.30
CA MET A 130 -13.62 -3.30 -1.99
C MET A 130 -14.09 -1.94 -1.50
N SER A 131 -13.88 -1.62 -0.23
CA SER A 131 -14.40 -0.40 0.39
C SER A 131 -13.43 0.11 1.46
N SER A 132 -13.41 1.42 1.67
CA SER A 132 -12.68 2.08 2.74
C SER A 132 -13.51 2.29 4.02
N GLU A 133 -14.77 1.89 4.05
CA GLU A 133 -15.69 2.14 5.18
C GLU A 133 -15.25 1.53 6.51
N TRP A 134 -14.42 0.49 6.46
CA TRP A 134 -13.87 -0.17 7.64
C TRP A 134 -12.70 0.61 8.27
N ILE A 135 -12.17 1.61 7.58
CA ILE A 135 -11.02 2.39 8.02
C ILE A 135 -11.46 3.41 9.08
N PRO A 136 -10.77 3.48 10.22
CA PRO A 136 -11.10 4.46 11.26
C PRO A 136 -10.87 5.89 10.77
N GLU A 137 -11.69 6.82 11.27
CA GLU A 137 -11.49 8.23 11.03
C GLU A 137 -10.10 8.69 11.54
N GLY A 138 -9.43 9.55 10.75
CA GLY A 138 -8.09 10.07 11.07
C GLY A 138 -6.93 9.14 10.70
N VAL A 139 -7.21 7.90 10.26
CA VAL A 139 -6.18 7.01 9.72
C VAL A 139 -5.87 7.41 8.29
N ARG A 140 -4.59 7.52 7.95
CA ARG A 140 -4.11 7.95 6.62
C ARG A 140 -3.36 6.87 5.86
N VAL A 141 -2.72 5.97 6.60
CA VAL A 141 -1.91 4.89 6.04
C VAL A 141 -2.19 3.63 6.82
N ILE A 142 -2.41 2.52 6.12
CA ILE A 142 -2.59 1.20 6.71
C ILE A 142 -1.64 0.23 6.03
N GLN A 143 -0.84 -0.44 6.81
CA GLN A 143 -0.02 -1.54 6.32
C GLN A 143 -0.79 -2.85 6.51
N LEU A 144 -1.15 -3.51 5.40
CA LEU A 144 -1.91 -4.76 5.38
C LEU A 144 -1.01 -6.00 5.29
N HIS A 145 0.25 -5.87 5.70
CA HIS A 145 1.22 -6.95 5.68
C HIS A 145 1.30 -7.64 7.04
N GLY A 146 1.07 -8.95 7.06
CA GLY A 146 1.33 -9.78 8.23
C GLY A 146 2.75 -10.32 8.19
N SER A 147 3.56 -10.08 9.23
CA SER A 147 4.77 -10.82 9.48
C SER A 147 4.50 -11.84 10.60
N HIS A 148 5.28 -12.94 10.63
CA HIS A 148 5.22 -13.90 11.75
C HIS A 148 5.79 -13.34 13.07
N GLN A 149 6.21 -12.09 13.08
CA GLN A 149 6.73 -11.41 14.26
C GLN A 149 5.59 -10.72 15.02
N SER A 150 5.60 -10.83 16.33
CA SER A 150 4.70 -10.06 17.19
C SER A 150 5.06 -8.58 17.13
N PHE A 151 4.11 -7.74 16.78
CA PHE A 151 4.29 -6.28 16.86
C PHE A 151 3.71 -5.78 18.18
N ALA A 152 4.44 -4.86 18.83
CA ALA A 152 3.84 -4.02 19.83
C ALA A 152 2.92 -3.02 19.11
N VAL A 153 1.62 -3.16 19.27
CA VAL A 153 0.65 -2.18 18.78
C VAL A 153 0.63 -1.04 19.78
N GLY A 154 0.76 0.20 19.31
CA GLY A 154 0.58 1.40 20.13
C GLY A 154 -0.85 1.53 20.68
N GLU A 155 -1.25 2.72 21.09
CA GLU A 155 -2.60 2.98 21.60
C GLU A 155 -3.67 2.48 20.63
N SER A 156 -4.66 1.72 21.15
CA SER A 156 -5.78 1.24 20.36
C SER A 156 -6.71 2.40 20.03
N TYR A 157 -6.92 2.66 18.75
CA TYR A 157 -7.95 3.59 18.31
C TYR A 157 -9.32 2.90 18.27
N PRO A 158 -10.40 3.58 18.64
CA PRO A 158 -11.75 3.04 18.50
C PRO A 158 -12.05 2.86 17.01
N VAL A 159 -12.08 1.62 16.56
CA VAL A 159 -12.44 1.26 15.20
C VAL A 159 -13.95 1.11 15.11
N ARG A 160 -14.60 1.67 14.10
CA ARG A 160 -16.04 1.44 13.86
C ARG A 160 -16.29 -0.07 13.79
N ASP A 161 -17.29 -0.55 14.53
CA ASP A 161 -17.64 -1.97 14.60
C ASP A 161 -18.32 -2.39 13.29
N THR A 162 -17.52 -2.60 12.27
CA THR A 162 -17.98 -3.10 10.98
C THR A 162 -18.00 -4.63 11.00
N GLU A 163 -18.79 -5.23 10.12
CA GLU A 163 -18.84 -6.71 9.99
C GLU A 163 -17.44 -7.29 9.73
N LEU A 164 -16.60 -6.57 9.02
CA LEU A 164 -15.20 -6.92 8.78
C LEU A 164 -14.42 -7.04 10.10
N LEU A 165 -14.55 -6.09 11.02
CA LEU A 165 -13.89 -6.13 12.33
C LEU A 165 -14.38 -7.28 13.20
N ARG A 166 -15.69 -7.58 13.15
CA ARG A 166 -16.23 -8.77 13.81
C ARG A 166 -15.61 -10.05 13.28
N ILE A 167 -15.40 -10.13 11.96
CA ILE A 167 -14.75 -11.27 11.31
C ILE A 167 -13.28 -11.33 11.72
N LEU A 168 -12.57 -10.21 11.72
CA LEU A 168 -11.16 -10.12 12.12
C LEU A 168 -10.96 -10.55 13.58
N ARG A 169 -11.74 -10.01 14.50
CA ARG A 169 -11.70 -10.41 15.92
C ARG A 169 -11.91 -11.92 16.11
N LYS A 170 -12.80 -12.53 15.30
CA LYS A 170 -13.03 -13.98 15.34
C LYS A 170 -11.84 -14.79 14.79
N LEU A 171 -11.17 -14.26 13.78
CA LEU A 171 -10.06 -14.96 13.10
C LEU A 171 -8.77 -14.95 13.91
N PHE A 172 -8.46 -13.82 14.52
CA PHE A 172 -7.14 -13.64 15.15
C PHE A 172 -7.14 -13.95 16.65
N LYS A 173 -8.30 -14.25 17.27
CA LYS A 173 -8.42 -14.58 18.70
C LYS A 173 -7.57 -13.69 19.62
N SER A 174 -7.24 -12.50 19.18
CA SER A 174 -6.42 -11.54 19.90
C SER A 174 -7.28 -10.32 20.24
N PRO A 175 -7.23 -9.79 21.44
CA PRO A 175 -7.82 -8.48 21.71
C PRO A 175 -7.04 -7.45 20.90
N LEU A 176 -7.67 -6.84 19.93
CA LEU A 176 -7.21 -5.59 19.32
C LEU A 176 -7.57 -4.45 20.25
#